data_d4958716482073742486229cab79a6f7
#
_entry.id   d4958716482073742486229cab79a6f7
#
_cell.length_a   1.000
_cell.length_b   1.000
_cell.length_c   1.000
_cell.angle_alpha   90.00
_cell.angle_beta   90.00
_cell.angle_gamma   90.00
#
_symmetry.space_group_name_H-M   'P 1'
#
loop_
_entity.id
_entity.type
_entity.pdbx_description
1 polymer ?
#
loop_
_entity_poly.entity_id
_entity_poly.type
_entity_poly.pdbx_seq_one_letter_code
_entity_poly.pdbx_strand_id
1 'polypeptide(L)'
;MQYNVTCNKCNRTFTITADGGESLQCTCPYCGQSLFVNLPSQVSPVAPVAQQPINDQHDSGNQNSTQKILLTILIVLILGGLAVFGFIYWQNEKEAAQMELQAQRKAHSDSLMQVRAQMEAQEAAVQKQNEKRKGICSFLTSFYQKAVLVDDADANFYSRYLTDYCRRIVFGLPDGNDADVDESTMWWGAFGNTATEPDLSQLLRNLTVVPIDDNWYKVRLSQDGETEYRQVKVLSQDGHILIDDIR
;
A
#
# COMPACT_ATOMS: atom_id res chain seq x y z
N MET A 1 10.42 27.99 -31.20
CA MET A 1 11.20 28.80 -30.24
C MET A 1 11.61 27.95 -29.06
N GLN A 2 12.64 28.40 -28.30
CA GLN A 2 13.05 27.69 -27.10
C GLN A 2 12.48 28.39 -25.86
N TYR A 3 11.90 27.59 -24.95
CA TYR A 3 11.32 28.07 -23.70
C TYR A 3 11.93 27.32 -22.52
N ASN A 4 12.26 28.05 -21.45
CA ASN A 4 12.75 27.47 -20.20
C ASN A 4 11.57 27.18 -19.27
N VAL A 5 11.41 25.93 -18.90
CA VAL A 5 10.35 25.42 -18.02
C VAL A 5 10.94 24.94 -16.72
N THR A 6 10.39 25.41 -15.60
CA THR A 6 10.78 24.94 -14.27
C THR A 6 9.77 23.91 -13.75
N CYS A 7 10.23 22.74 -13.39
CA CYS A 7 9.39 21.67 -12.85
C CYS A 7 8.95 21.98 -11.44
N ASN A 8 7.64 21.96 -11.18
CA ASN A 8 7.05 22.23 -9.85
C ASN A 8 7.28 21.10 -8.83
N LYS A 9 7.72 19.90 -9.26
CA LYS A 9 8.00 18.77 -8.37
C LYS A 9 9.46 18.72 -7.90
N CYS A 10 10.42 18.91 -8.82
CA CYS A 10 11.85 18.79 -8.50
C CYS A 10 12.62 20.12 -8.57
N ASN A 11 11.94 21.20 -8.89
CA ASN A 11 12.44 22.59 -9.00
C ASN A 11 13.63 22.76 -9.96
N ARG A 12 13.83 21.81 -10.92
CA ARG A 12 14.86 21.90 -11.94
C ARG A 12 14.30 22.51 -13.22
N THR A 13 15.11 23.32 -13.90
CA THR A 13 14.75 23.99 -15.17
C THR A 13 15.31 23.18 -16.33
N PHE A 14 14.52 23.04 -17.40
CA PHE A 14 14.89 22.41 -18.65
C PHE A 14 14.29 23.18 -19.82
N THR A 15 14.87 23.02 -21.02
CA THR A 15 14.46 23.73 -22.21
C THR A 15 13.58 22.86 -23.10
N ILE A 16 12.49 23.45 -23.58
CA ILE A 16 11.61 22.82 -24.59
C ILE A 16 11.60 23.66 -25.86
N THR A 17 11.41 23.02 -27.01
CA THR A 17 11.24 23.69 -28.31
C THR A 17 9.78 23.54 -28.74
N ALA A 18 9.09 24.65 -28.91
CA ALA A 18 7.69 24.67 -29.33
C ALA A 18 7.35 25.93 -30.11
N ASP A 19 6.28 25.88 -30.88
CA ASP A 19 5.73 27.05 -31.55
C ASP A 19 4.84 27.80 -30.52
N GLY A 20 4.96 29.13 -30.48
CA GLY A 20 4.25 29.95 -29.49
C GLY A 20 2.74 29.96 -29.72
N GLY A 21 1.99 30.14 -28.63
CA GLY A 21 0.53 30.33 -28.66
C GLY A 21 -0.32 29.12 -28.32
N GLU A 22 0.29 27.95 -28.08
CA GLU A 22 -0.42 26.73 -27.68
C GLU A 22 -0.02 26.27 -26.27
N SER A 23 -0.92 25.57 -25.61
CA SER A 23 -0.60 24.86 -24.38
C SER A 23 0.02 23.50 -24.73
N LEU A 24 1.21 23.24 -24.25
CA LEU A 24 1.96 22.01 -24.52
C LEU A 24 2.08 21.14 -23.25
N GLN A 25 1.82 19.86 -23.40
CA GLN A 25 2.15 18.88 -22.36
C GLN A 25 3.57 18.36 -22.56
N CYS A 26 4.43 18.52 -21.57
CA CYS A 26 5.79 18.00 -21.57
C CYS A 26 6.11 17.20 -20.31
N THR A 27 7.11 16.33 -20.39
CA THR A 27 7.57 15.51 -19.27
C THR A 27 8.92 16.02 -18.78
N CYS A 28 9.05 16.22 -17.46
CA CYS A 28 10.31 16.63 -16.87
C CYS A 28 11.37 15.53 -17.02
N PRO A 29 12.53 15.78 -17.64
CA PRO A 29 13.57 14.77 -17.87
C PRO A 29 14.26 14.32 -16.58
N TYR A 30 14.09 15.05 -15.48
CA TYR A 30 14.77 14.76 -14.21
C TYR A 30 13.94 13.93 -13.24
N CYS A 31 12.60 14.03 -13.28
CA CYS A 31 11.73 13.34 -12.29
C CYS A 31 10.51 12.65 -12.91
N GLY A 32 10.35 12.69 -14.24
CA GLY A 32 9.25 12.04 -14.96
C GLY A 32 7.87 12.70 -14.77
N GLN A 33 7.79 13.88 -14.12
CA GLN A 33 6.53 14.60 -13.92
C GLN A 33 6.01 15.17 -15.25
N SER A 34 4.72 14.93 -15.55
CA SER A 34 4.02 15.60 -16.65
C SER A 34 3.62 17.01 -16.25
N LEU A 35 3.88 17.98 -17.12
CA LEU A 35 3.64 19.41 -16.92
C LEU A 35 2.83 19.96 -18.09
N PHE A 36 1.87 20.84 -17.80
CA PHE A 36 1.20 21.65 -18.80
C PHE A 36 1.80 23.05 -18.80
N VAL A 37 2.30 23.50 -19.92
CA VAL A 37 2.94 24.81 -20.09
C VAL A 37 2.16 25.62 -21.11
N ASN A 38 1.66 26.78 -20.70
CA ASN A 38 1.03 27.74 -21.61
C ASN A 38 2.08 28.67 -22.16
N LEU A 39 2.25 28.67 -23.48
CA LEU A 39 3.23 29.49 -24.17
C LEU A 39 2.58 30.83 -24.59
N PRO A 40 3.27 31.97 -24.40
CA PRO A 40 2.73 33.27 -24.81
C PRO A 40 2.58 33.34 -26.33
N SER A 41 1.40 33.77 -26.77
CA SER A 41 1.16 34.10 -28.19
C SER A 41 2.02 35.29 -28.60
N GLN A 42 2.69 35.23 -29.71
CA GLN A 42 3.37 36.38 -30.27
C GLN A 42 2.35 37.39 -30.77
N VAL A 43 2.28 38.54 -30.10
CA VAL A 43 1.62 39.73 -30.65
C VAL A 43 2.58 40.31 -31.69
N SER A 44 2.27 40.15 -32.96
CA SER A 44 2.97 40.88 -34.01
C SER A 44 2.84 42.38 -33.78
N PRO A 45 3.90 43.18 -33.91
CA PRO A 45 3.84 44.60 -33.77
C PRO A 45 2.99 45.20 -34.91
N VAL A 46 1.86 45.79 -34.58
CA VAL A 46 1.04 46.57 -35.49
C VAL A 46 1.79 47.89 -35.75
N ALA A 47 2.10 48.14 -37.01
CA ALA A 47 2.68 49.39 -37.47
C ALA A 47 1.75 50.60 -37.16
N PRO A 48 2.32 51.77 -36.90
CA PRO A 48 1.56 52.95 -36.58
C PRO A 48 0.78 53.48 -37.78
N VAL A 49 -0.53 53.55 -37.72
CA VAL A 49 -1.37 54.22 -38.70
C VAL A 49 -1.37 55.70 -38.39
N ALA A 50 -0.98 56.47 -39.39
CA ALA A 50 -0.90 57.92 -39.41
C ALA A 50 -2.28 58.56 -39.17
N GLN A 51 -2.28 59.58 -38.35
CA GLN A 51 -3.39 60.51 -38.14
C GLN A 51 -3.63 61.36 -39.41
N GLN A 52 -4.84 61.47 -39.85
CA GLN A 52 -5.30 62.52 -40.71
C GLN A 52 -6.35 63.42 -40.03
N PRO A 53 -6.37 64.72 -40.34
CA PRO A 53 -6.99 65.76 -39.53
C PRO A 53 -8.47 65.90 -39.79
N ILE A 54 -9.10 66.31 -38.73
CA ILE A 54 -10.47 66.77 -38.60
C ILE A 54 -10.77 67.93 -39.57
N ASN A 55 -11.90 67.87 -40.19
CA ASN A 55 -12.52 69.10 -40.74
C ASN A 55 -13.91 69.27 -40.17
N ASP A 56 -14.10 70.42 -39.50
CA ASP A 56 -15.34 70.93 -38.99
C ASP A 56 -16.31 71.27 -40.12
N GLN A 57 -17.59 70.95 -39.90
CA GLN A 57 -18.68 71.85 -40.31
C GLN A 57 -20.00 71.46 -39.64
N HIS A 58 -20.37 72.24 -38.68
CA HIS A 58 -21.60 73.03 -38.54
C HIS A 58 -22.80 72.54 -39.34
N ASP A 59 -23.88 72.10 -38.69
CA ASP A 59 -25.15 72.93 -38.79
C ASP A 59 -26.20 72.51 -37.73
N SER A 60 -26.93 73.49 -37.40
CA SER A 60 -27.97 73.61 -36.39
C SER A 60 -29.17 72.65 -36.65
N GLY A 61 -29.76 72.20 -35.56
CA GLY A 61 -31.07 71.54 -35.57
C GLY A 61 -31.54 71.28 -34.15
N ASN A 62 -32.02 72.30 -33.49
CA ASN A 62 -32.77 72.20 -32.24
C ASN A 62 -34.03 71.34 -32.44
N GLN A 63 -34.06 70.12 -32.00
CA GLN A 63 -35.23 69.37 -31.52
C GLN A 63 -34.85 68.05 -30.87
N ASN A 64 -35.37 67.84 -29.67
CA ASN A 64 -35.32 66.58 -28.90
C ASN A 64 -34.24 66.48 -27.79
N SER A 65 -34.19 67.44 -26.89
CA SER A 65 -33.45 67.35 -25.64
C SER A 65 -33.99 66.18 -24.78
N THR A 66 -35.29 65.92 -24.83
CA THR A 66 -35.96 64.78 -24.13
C THR A 66 -35.57 63.38 -24.69
N GLN A 67 -35.41 63.31 -26.02
CA GLN A 67 -34.97 62.00 -26.63
C GLN A 67 -33.54 61.71 -26.30
N LYS A 68 -32.64 62.68 -26.25
CA LYS A 68 -31.24 62.52 -25.85
C LYS A 68 -31.10 62.10 -24.39
N ILE A 69 -31.91 62.71 -23.51
CA ILE A 69 -31.96 62.36 -22.07
C ILE A 69 -32.47 60.94 -21.87
N LEU A 70 -33.52 60.51 -22.57
CA LEU A 70 -34.03 59.09 -22.51
C LEU A 70 -33.00 58.09 -23.04
N LEU A 71 -32.30 58.44 -24.11
CA LEU A 71 -31.26 57.57 -24.68
C LEU A 71 -30.08 57.45 -23.72
N THR A 72 -29.64 58.51 -23.06
CA THR A 72 -28.54 58.42 -22.07
C THR A 72 -28.94 57.59 -20.83
N ILE A 73 -30.17 57.76 -20.34
CA ILE A 73 -30.69 56.95 -19.23
C ILE A 73 -30.71 55.45 -19.61
N LEU A 74 -31.16 55.13 -20.83
CA LEU A 74 -31.20 53.76 -21.32
C LEU A 74 -29.81 53.15 -21.41
N ILE A 75 -28.82 53.89 -21.92
CA ILE A 75 -27.43 53.48 -22.01
C ILE A 75 -26.84 53.21 -20.61
N VAL A 76 -27.12 54.11 -19.63
CA VAL A 76 -26.65 53.94 -18.25
C VAL A 76 -27.27 52.70 -17.59
N LEU A 77 -28.56 52.42 -17.84
CA LEU A 77 -29.23 51.24 -17.33
C LEU A 77 -28.67 49.94 -17.94
N ILE A 78 -28.38 49.96 -19.25
CA ILE A 78 -27.77 48.82 -19.93
C ILE A 78 -26.35 48.55 -19.41
N LEU A 79 -25.53 49.60 -19.29
CA LEU A 79 -24.15 49.48 -18.78
C LEU A 79 -24.15 49.06 -17.30
N GLY A 80 -25.07 49.59 -16.48
CA GLY A 80 -25.26 49.18 -15.10
C GLY A 80 -25.68 47.72 -14.98
N GLY A 81 -26.63 47.30 -15.83
CA GLY A 81 -27.07 45.91 -15.90
C GLY A 81 -25.96 44.94 -16.29
N LEU A 82 -25.15 45.30 -17.30
CA LEU A 82 -24.00 44.49 -17.73
C LEU A 82 -22.91 44.43 -16.65
N ALA A 83 -22.68 45.51 -15.92
CA ALA A 83 -21.72 45.53 -14.82
C ALA A 83 -22.16 44.60 -13.65
N VAL A 84 -23.45 44.66 -13.27
CA VAL A 84 -24.02 43.78 -12.23
C VAL A 84 -23.99 42.32 -12.69
N PHE A 85 -24.38 42.05 -13.93
CA PHE A 85 -24.35 40.71 -14.49
C PHE A 85 -22.93 40.14 -14.56
N GLY A 86 -21.97 40.94 -15.02
CA GLY A 86 -20.56 40.57 -15.05
C GLY A 86 -19.99 40.30 -13.65
N PHE A 87 -20.41 41.08 -12.64
CA PHE A 87 -20.00 40.87 -11.26
C PHE A 87 -20.55 39.60 -10.66
N ILE A 88 -21.82 39.28 -10.89
CA ILE A 88 -22.47 38.05 -10.44
C ILE A 88 -21.81 36.83 -11.13
N TYR A 89 -21.56 36.92 -12.45
CA TYR A 89 -20.91 35.87 -13.21
C TYR A 89 -19.49 35.57 -12.65
N TRP A 90 -18.73 36.63 -12.38
CA TRP A 90 -17.39 36.50 -11.83
C TRP A 90 -17.35 35.94 -10.39
N GLN A 91 -18.36 36.28 -9.55
CA GLN A 91 -18.49 35.66 -8.22
C GLN A 91 -18.82 34.17 -8.30
N ASN A 92 -19.76 33.79 -9.17
CA ASN A 92 -20.11 32.36 -9.36
C ASN A 92 -18.92 31.53 -9.84
N GLU A 93 -18.09 32.07 -10.72
CA GLU A 93 -16.88 31.37 -11.22
C GLU A 93 -15.85 31.16 -10.09
N LYS A 94 -15.70 32.13 -9.19
CA LYS A 94 -14.82 31.99 -8.02
C LYS A 94 -15.33 30.97 -7.01
N GLU A 95 -16.63 30.91 -6.76
CA GLU A 95 -17.23 29.94 -5.86
C GLU A 95 -17.12 28.52 -6.43
N ALA A 96 -17.32 28.34 -7.74
CA ALA A 96 -17.16 27.08 -8.42
C ALA A 96 -15.70 26.57 -8.33
N ALA A 97 -14.74 27.43 -8.58
CA ALA A 97 -13.31 27.07 -8.46
C ALA A 97 -12.90 26.72 -7.01
N GLN A 98 -13.48 27.41 -6.01
CA GLN A 98 -13.22 27.08 -4.60
C GLN A 98 -13.83 25.73 -4.21
N MET A 99 -15.05 25.43 -4.66
CA MET A 99 -15.71 24.15 -4.42
C MET A 99 -14.93 22.99 -5.05
N GLU A 100 -14.43 23.16 -6.26
CA GLU A 100 -13.61 22.14 -6.93
C GLU A 100 -12.30 21.88 -6.18
N LEU A 101 -11.62 22.96 -5.73
CA LEU A 101 -10.40 22.83 -4.94
C LEU A 101 -10.64 22.14 -3.59
N GLN A 102 -11.77 22.45 -2.93
CA GLN A 102 -12.16 21.76 -1.69
C GLN A 102 -12.51 20.29 -1.93
N ALA A 103 -13.20 19.96 -3.03
CA ALA A 103 -13.51 18.60 -3.41
C ALA A 103 -12.22 17.78 -3.68
N GLN A 104 -11.26 18.37 -4.40
CA GLN A 104 -9.96 17.73 -4.64
C GLN A 104 -9.18 17.49 -3.33
N ARG A 105 -9.15 18.47 -2.43
CA ARG A 105 -8.50 18.31 -1.12
C ARG A 105 -9.16 17.22 -0.29
N LYS A 106 -10.49 17.19 -0.29
CA LYS A 106 -11.24 16.15 0.43
C LYS A 106 -10.98 14.77 -0.17
N ALA A 107 -11.05 14.60 -1.49
CA ALA A 107 -10.75 13.34 -2.17
C ALA A 107 -9.32 12.87 -1.88
N HIS A 108 -8.34 13.79 -1.84
CA HIS A 108 -6.97 13.45 -1.49
C HIS A 108 -6.83 13.02 -0.02
N SER A 109 -7.49 13.72 0.91
CA SER A 109 -7.48 13.34 2.33
C SER A 109 -8.15 11.98 2.58
N ASP A 110 -9.27 11.72 1.91
CA ASP A 110 -10.00 10.45 2.01
C ASP A 110 -9.15 9.29 1.45
N SER A 111 -8.46 9.51 0.33
CA SER A 111 -7.51 8.56 -0.24
C SER A 111 -6.35 8.23 0.72
N LEU A 112 -5.76 9.25 1.37
CA LEU A 112 -4.71 9.05 2.37
C LEU A 112 -5.21 8.30 3.61
N MET A 113 -6.44 8.58 4.07
CA MET A 113 -7.06 7.83 5.16
C MET A 113 -7.27 6.36 4.81
N GLN A 114 -7.72 6.06 3.60
CA GLN A 114 -7.88 4.67 3.15
C GLN A 114 -6.54 3.91 3.11
N VAL A 115 -5.50 4.53 2.56
CA VAL A 115 -4.16 3.92 2.53
C VAL A 115 -3.64 3.66 3.94
N ARG A 116 -3.80 4.61 4.86
CA ARG A 116 -3.40 4.44 6.27
C ARG A 116 -4.16 3.30 6.93
N ALA A 117 -5.49 3.24 6.77
CA ALA A 117 -6.31 2.17 7.33
C ALA A 117 -5.92 0.79 6.78
N GLN A 118 -5.57 0.70 5.49
CA GLN A 118 -5.07 -0.55 4.89
C GLN A 118 -3.72 -0.96 5.47
N MET A 119 -2.80 -0.02 5.64
CA MET A 119 -1.49 -0.31 6.26
C MET A 119 -1.64 -0.77 7.72
N GLU A 120 -2.46 -0.10 8.53
CA GLU A 120 -2.74 -0.49 9.91
C GLU A 120 -3.38 -1.89 9.99
N ALA A 121 -4.31 -2.20 9.09
CA ALA A 121 -4.92 -3.53 9.00
C ALA A 121 -3.90 -4.62 8.60
N GLN A 122 -3.00 -4.31 7.68
CA GLN A 122 -1.94 -5.21 7.25
C GLN A 122 -0.92 -5.44 8.38
N GLU A 123 -0.49 -4.39 9.07
CA GLU A 123 0.40 -4.50 10.23
C GLU A 123 -0.22 -5.36 11.34
N ALA A 124 -1.49 -5.13 11.67
CA ALA A 124 -2.22 -5.92 12.65
C ALA A 124 -2.32 -7.41 12.24
N ALA A 125 -2.54 -7.70 10.96
CA ALA A 125 -2.56 -9.07 10.44
C ALA A 125 -1.20 -9.76 10.57
N VAL A 126 -0.11 -9.07 10.21
CA VAL A 126 1.27 -9.56 10.35
C VAL A 126 1.61 -9.80 11.83
N GLN A 127 1.21 -8.90 12.70
CA GLN A 127 1.45 -9.03 14.13
C GLN A 127 0.73 -10.24 14.72
N LYS A 128 -0.55 -10.43 14.38
CA LYS A 128 -1.33 -11.60 14.77
C LYS A 128 -0.72 -12.92 14.28
N GLN A 129 -0.22 -12.94 13.05
CA GLN A 129 0.46 -14.11 12.48
C GLN A 129 1.77 -14.41 13.21
N ASN A 130 2.54 -13.38 13.55
CA ASN A 130 3.78 -13.55 14.32
C ASN A 130 3.52 -14.06 15.75
N GLU A 131 2.47 -13.59 16.41
CA GLU A 131 2.06 -14.09 17.72
C GLU A 131 1.63 -15.56 17.66
N LYS A 132 0.84 -15.94 16.65
CA LYS A 132 0.48 -17.34 16.37
C LYS A 132 1.72 -18.22 16.21
N ARG A 133 2.68 -17.79 15.36
CA ARG A 133 3.93 -18.52 15.13
C ARG A 133 4.76 -18.67 16.40
N LYS A 134 4.88 -17.62 17.21
CA LYS A 134 5.54 -17.70 18.54
C LYS A 134 4.86 -18.70 19.48
N GLY A 135 3.53 -18.68 19.52
CA GLY A 135 2.75 -19.64 20.32
C GLY A 135 3.02 -21.08 19.91
N ILE A 136 3.06 -21.36 18.60
CA ILE A 136 3.35 -22.71 18.07
C ILE A 136 4.81 -23.11 18.36
N CYS A 137 5.78 -22.20 18.17
CA CYS A 137 7.17 -22.48 18.54
C CYS A 137 7.30 -22.84 20.02
N SER A 138 6.63 -22.13 20.90
CA SER A 138 6.61 -22.42 22.34
C SER A 138 5.96 -23.77 22.66
N PHE A 139 4.87 -24.09 21.97
CA PHE A 139 4.22 -25.41 22.09
C PHE A 139 5.16 -26.52 21.68
N LEU A 140 5.77 -26.44 20.48
CA LEU A 140 6.69 -27.45 19.99
C LEU A 140 7.91 -27.59 20.88
N THR A 141 8.48 -26.48 21.35
CA THR A 141 9.58 -26.52 22.33
C THR A 141 9.19 -27.28 23.59
N SER A 142 8.02 -26.97 24.17
CA SER A 142 7.52 -27.68 25.36
C SER A 142 7.20 -29.14 25.07
N PHE A 143 6.68 -29.45 23.89
CA PHE A 143 6.42 -30.83 23.45
C PHE A 143 7.73 -31.63 23.39
N TYR A 144 8.76 -31.11 22.74
CA TYR A 144 10.05 -31.77 22.69
C TYR A 144 10.67 -31.96 24.08
N GLN A 145 10.60 -30.94 24.93
CA GLN A 145 11.13 -30.99 26.30
C GLN A 145 10.44 -32.02 27.19
N LYS A 146 9.14 -32.28 27.00
CA LYS A 146 8.34 -33.11 27.91
C LYS A 146 7.98 -34.46 27.34
N ALA A 147 8.00 -34.60 26.02
CA ALA A 147 7.48 -35.75 25.31
C ALA A 147 8.52 -36.49 24.47
N VAL A 148 9.66 -35.88 24.17
CA VAL A 148 10.70 -36.47 23.29
C VAL A 148 12.03 -36.54 24.02
N LEU A 149 12.53 -35.39 24.51
CA LEU A 149 13.87 -35.28 25.10
C LEU A 149 13.82 -35.50 26.63
N VAL A 150 13.20 -36.56 27.07
CA VAL A 150 13.04 -36.92 28.48
C VAL A 150 13.18 -38.45 28.59
N ASP A 151 13.78 -38.92 29.69
CA ASP A 151 13.82 -40.35 29.98
C ASP A 151 12.39 -40.87 30.19
N ASP A 152 12.11 -42.06 29.66
CA ASP A 152 10.82 -42.75 29.78
C ASP A 152 9.62 -41.93 29.31
N ALA A 153 9.76 -41.30 28.12
CA ALA A 153 8.66 -40.57 27.50
C ALA A 153 7.41 -41.41 27.31
N ASP A 154 6.29 -41.03 27.89
CA ASP A 154 5.00 -41.73 27.70
C ASP A 154 4.42 -41.36 26.32
N ALA A 155 4.84 -42.13 25.30
CA ALA A 155 4.41 -41.94 23.90
C ALA A 155 2.88 -41.99 23.77
N ASN A 156 2.22 -42.93 24.51
CA ASN A 156 0.76 -43.05 24.51
C ASN A 156 0.06 -41.82 25.03
N PHE A 157 0.54 -41.25 26.15
CA PHE A 157 0.01 -40.05 26.72
C PHE A 157 0.16 -38.84 25.78
N TYR A 158 1.31 -38.71 25.13
CA TYR A 158 1.59 -37.58 24.25
C TYR A 158 1.02 -37.76 22.84
N SER A 159 0.62 -38.97 22.43
CA SER A 159 -0.04 -39.24 21.15
C SER A 159 -1.32 -38.41 20.94
N ARG A 160 -1.97 -37.96 22.03
CA ARG A 160 -3.14 -37.06 21.99
C ARG A 160 -2.88 -35.69 21.34
N TYR A 161 -1.61 -35.29 21.24
CA TYR A 161 -1.21 -34.06 20.53
C TYR A 161 -1.00 -34.29 19.05
N LEU A 162 -1.15 -35.53 18.56
CA LEU A 162 -1.06 -35.88 17.16
C LEU A 162 -2.45 -36.00 16.54
N THR A 163 -2.57 -35.61 15.26
CA THR A 163 -3.74 -35.99 14.47
C THR A 163 -3.76 -37.51 14.23
N ASP A 164 -4.92 -38.06 13.85
CA ASP A 164 -5.01 -39.49 13.47
C ASP A 164 -4.10 -39.83 12.29
N TYR A 165 -3.85 -38.89 11.40
CA TYR A 165 -2.92 -39.03 10.29
C TYR A 165 -1.47 -39.13 10.81
N CYS A 166 -1.05 -38.22 11.67
CA CYS A 166 0.29 -38.22 12.22
C CYS A 166 0.55 -39.49 13.08
N ARG A 167 -0.45 -39.93 13.88
CA ARG A 167 -0.36 -41.14 14.65
C ARG A 167 -0.07 -42.37 13.76
N ARG A 168 -0.72 -42.47 12.61
CA ARG A 168 -0.45 -43.54 11.64
C ARG A 168 0.96 -43.48 11.03
N ILE A 169 1.49 -42.28 10.86
CA ILE A 169 2.87 -42.09 10.38
C ILE A 169 3.87 -42.56 11.45
N VAL A 170 3.64 -42.17 12.71
CA VAL A 170 4.56 -42.45 13.83
C VAL A 170 4.52 -43.91 14.25
N PHE A 171 3.34 -44.49 14.40
CA PHE A 171 3.16 -45.84 14.96
C PHE A 171 2.80 -46.91 13.93
N GLY A 172 2.76 -46.55 12.64
CA GLY A 172 2.34 -47.47 11.58
C GLY A 172 0.81 -47.65 11.49
N LEU A 173 0.39 -48.51 10.56
CA LEU A 173 -1.03 -48.91 10.47
C LEU A 173 -1.27 -50.05 11.44
N PRO A 174 -2.48 -50.18 12.07
CA PRO A 174 -2.80 -51.25 12.99
C PRO A 174 -2.71 -52.66 12.39
N ASP A 175 -2.62 -52.77 11.06
CA ASP A 175 -2.50 -54.04 10.32
C ASP A 175 -1.05 -54.39 9.91
N GLY A 176 -0.06 -53.58 10.31
CA GLY A 176 1.35 -53.82 10.01
C GLY A 176 1.96 -54.92 10.86
N ASN A 177 2.67 -55.84 10.24
CA ASN A 177 3.39 -56.97 10.90
C ASN A 177 4.63 -56.53 11.74
N ASP A 178 4.69 -55.25 12.13
CA ASP A 178 5.77 -54.71 12.97
C ASP A 178 5.50 -54.91 14.47
N ALA A 179 5.00 -56.13 14.82
CA ALA A 179 4.62 -56.49 16.18
C ALA A 179 5.79 -56.55 17.19
N ASP A 180 7.02 -56.35 16.73
CA ASP A 180 8.21 -56.40 17.56
C ASP A 180 8.90 -55.07 17.83
N VAL A 181 8.38 -53.94 17.28
CA VAL A 181 8.96 -52.62 17.54
C VAL A 181 8.17 -51.92 18.63
N ASP A 182 8.85 -51.61 19.70
CA ASP A 182 8.31 -50.89 20.84
C ASP A 182 7.92 -49.46 20.48
N GLU A 183 6.78 -49.01 21.05
CA GLU A 183 6.22 -47.66 20.78
C GLU A 183 7.21 -46.51 21.09
N SER A 184 8.08 -46.69 22.09
CA SER A 184 9.08 -45.71 22.45
C SER A 184 10.14 -45.55 21.37
N THR A 185 10.52 -46.67 20.72
CA THR A 185 11.45 -46.71 19.59
C THR A 185 10.84 -46.01 18.36
N MET A 186 9.55 -46.26 18.04
CA MET A 186 8.86 -45.61 16.95
C MET A 186 8.74 -44.10 17.20
N TRP A 187 8.41 -43.73 18.42
CA TRP A 187 8.32 -42.35 18.85
C TRP A 187 9.65 -41.60 18.70
N TRP A 188 10.72 -42.21 19.24
CA TRP A 188 12.07 -41.66 19.10
C TRP A 188 12.50 -41.55 17.65
N GLY A 189 12.25 -42.58 16.85
CA GLY A 189 12.56 -42.58 15.40
C GLY A 189 11.89 -41.47 14.64
N ALA A 190 10.66 -41.10 15.02
CA ALA A 190 9.93 -40.02 14.40
C ALA A 190 10.42 -38.63 14.86
N PHE A 191 10.57 -38.43 16.15
CA PHE A 191 10.80 -37.12 16.75
C PHE A 191 12.24 -36.88 17.22
N GLY A 192 12.99 -37.92 17.55
CA GLY A 192 14.34 -37.83 18.08
C GLY A 192 15.42 -37.60 17.03
N ASN A 193 16.67 -37.80 17.42
CA ASN A 193 17.83 -37.84 16.52
C ASN A 193 18.26 -39.28 16.22
N THR A 194 19.16 -39.45 15.27
CA THR A 194 19.66 -40.77 14.86
C THR A 194 20.93 -41.23 15.61
N ALA A 195 21.34 -40.45 16.61
CA ALA A 195 22.52 -40.81 17.40
C ALA A 195 22.31 -42.11 18.16
N THR A 196 23.34 -42.97 18.17
CA THR A 196 23.32 -44.26 18.86
C THR A 196 23.19 -44.08 20.37
N GLU A 197 23.81 -43.05 20.93
CA GLU A 197 23.75 -42.70 22.34
C GLU A 197 23.31 -41.26 22.48
N PRO A 198 22.00 -40.94 22.62
CA PRO A 198 21.53 -39.59 22.70
C PRO A 198 21.86 -38.94 24.07
N ASP A 199 22.54 -37.82 24.05
CA ASP A 199 22.69 -36.95 25.24
C ASP A 199 21.47 -35.99 25.31
N LEU A 200 20.42 -36.41 26.03
CA LEU A 200 19.19 -35.64 26.19
C LEU A 200 19.43 -34.26 26.75
N SER A 201 20.39 -34.13 27.67
CA SER A 201 20.70 -32.82 28.28
C SER A 201 21.37 -31.88 27.29
N GLN A 202 22.18 -32.36 26.40
CA GLN A 202 22.79 -31.57 25.33
C GLN A 202 21.77 -31.21 24.24
N LEU A 203 20.95 -32.18 23.84
CA LEU A 203 19.86 -31.96 22.88
C LEU A 203 18.88 -30.91 23.38
N LEU A 204 18.51 -30.95 24.67
CA LEU A 204 17.65 -29.92 25.32
C LEU A 204 18.27 -28.53 25.30
N ARG A 205 19.55 -28.40 25.61
CA ARG A 205 20.26 -27.11 25.60
C ARG A 205 20.32 -26.50 24.20
N ASN A 206 20.46 -27.34 23.18
CA ASN A 206 20.66 -26.95 21.79
C ASN A 206 19.35 -26.96 20.95
N LEU A 207 18.22 -27.33 21.57
CA LEU A 207 16.92 -27.38 20.91
C LEU A 207 16.53 -26.00 20.39
N THR A 208 16.23 -25.92 19.10
CA THR A 208 15.64 -24.72 18.52
C THR A 208 14.48 -25.07 17.60
N VAL A 209 13.43 -24.25 17.66
CA VAL A 209 12.25 -24.38 16.81
C VAL A 209 12.05 -23.08 16.06
N VAL A 210 12.02 -23.17 14.72
CA VAL A 210 11.82 -22.00 13.86
C VAL A 210 10.73 -22.26 12.82
N PRO A 211 9.88 -21.29 12.48
CA PRO A 211 8.88 -21.46 11.44
C PRO A 211 9.56 -21.56 10.07
N ILE A 212 9.05 -22.46 9.20
CA ILE A 212 9.38 -22.52 7.77
C ILE A 212 8.34 -21.73 6.99
N ASP A 213 7.06 -22.00 7.28
CA ASP A 213 5.90 -21.32 6.71
C ASP A 213 4.77 -21.19 7.75
N ASP A 214 3.52 -21.11 7.33
CA ASP A 214 2.39 -20.93 8.23
C ASP A 214 2.05 -22.16 9.08
N ASN A 215 2.42 -23.36 8.62
CA ASN A 215 2.09 -24.63 9.25
C ASN A 215 3.30 -25.54 9.51
N TRP A 216 4.42 -25.31 8.83
CA TRP A 216 5.62 -26.09 8.98
C TRP A 216 6.67 -25.41 9.84
N TYR A 217 7.28 -26.19 10.72
CA TYR A 217 8.31 -25.75 11.67
C TYR A 217 9.51 -26.66 11.57
N LYS A 218 10.69 -26.07 11.62
CA LYS A 218 11.95 -26.81 11.68
C LYS A 218 12.40 -26.89 13.12
N VAL A 219 12.56 -28.11 13.60
CA VAL A 219 13.14 -28.45 14.90
C VAL A 219 14.58 -28.86 14.67
N ARG A 220 15.51 -28.22 15.34
CA ARG A 220 16.93 -28.55 15.33
C ARG A 220 17.29 -29.34 16.58
N LEU A 221 17.92 -30.51 16.39
CA LEU A 221 18.45 -31.37 17.42
C LEU A 221 19.97 -31.42 17.20
N SER A 222 20.77 -31.03 18.18
CA SER A 222 22.23 -30.98 18.02
C SER A 222 22.93 -31.46 19.26
N GLN A 223 23.84 -32.44 19.07
CA GLN A 223 24.78 -32.97 20.06
C GLN A 223 26.15 -33.25 19.43
N ASP A 224 27.23 -33.07 20.17
CA ASP A 224 28.61 -33.43 19.78
C ASP A 224 29.06 -32.81 18.43
N GLY A 225 28.50 -31.65 18.06
CA GLY A 225 28.77 -30.98 16.79
C GLY A 225 27.95 -31.48 15.62
N GLU A 226 27.21 -32.56 15.76
CA GLU A 226 26.27 -33.05 14.77
C GLU A 226 24.93 -32.37 14.94
N THR A 227 24.25 -32.15 13.82
CA THR A 227 22.95 -31.44 13.83
C THR A 227 21.99 -32.16 12.89
N GLU A 228 20.85 -32.53 13.43
CA GLU A 228 19.73 -33.05 12.68
C GLU A 228 18.52 -32.09 12.72
N TYR A 229 17.66 -32.25 11.74
CA TYR A 229 16.46 -31.45 11.61
C TYR A 229 15.24 -32.35 11.46
N ARG A 230 14.19 -32.01 12.15
CA ARG A 230 12.83 -32.52 11.89
C ARG A 230 11.97 -31.39 11.37
N GLN A 231 11.14 -31.68 10.39
CA GLN A 231 10.11 -30.75 9.93
C GLN A 231 8.77 -31.23 10.49
N VAL A 232 8.13 -30.39 11.26
CA VAL A 232 6.88 -30.70 11.96
C VAL A 232 5.78 -29.81 11.41
N LYS A 233 4.73 -30.45 10.90
CA LYS A 233 3.51 -29.75 10.47
C LYS A 233 2.55 -29.65 11.62
N VAL A 234 2.01 -28.45 11.83
CA VAL A 234 1.12 -28.16 12.94
C VAL A 234 -0.20 -27.62 12.42
N LEU A 235 -1.30 -28.13 12.94
CA LEU A 235 -2.65 -27.61 12.69
C LEU A 235 -3.21 -27.02 13.98
N SER A 236 -4.04 -25.99 13.83
CA SER A 236 -4.84 -25.43 14.93
C SER A 236 -6.30 -25.81 14.67
N GLN A 237 -6.85 -26.67 15.49
CA GLN A 237 -8.23 -27.15 15.41
C GLN A 237 -8.93 -26.91 16.74
N ASP A 238 -10.07 -26.23 16.73
CA ASP A 238 -10.90 -25.95 17.92
C ASP A 238 -10.12 -25.32 19.09
N GLY A 239 -9.14 -24.46 18.78
CA GLY A 239 -8.29 -23.83 19.79
C GLY A 239 -7.15 -24.69 20.32
N HIS A 240 -7.05 -25.96 19.87
CA HIS A 240 -5.97 -26.88 20.19
C HIS A 240 -4.92 -26.89 19.11
N ILE A 241 -3.67 -27.04 19.50
CA ILE A 241 -2.54 -27.22 18.59
C ILE A 241 -2.25 -28.70 18.49
N LEU A 242 -2.30 -29.25 17.27
CA LEU A 242 -2.03 -30.64 16.97
C LEU A 242 -0.89 -30.78 15.96
N ILE A 243 -0.05 -31.78 16.13
CA ILE A 243 0.98 -32.17 15.16
C ILE A 243 0.31 -33.06 14.12
N ASP A 244 0.46 -32.70 12.83
CA ASP A 244 -0.24 -33.34 11.73
C ASP A 244 0.69 -34.20 10.86
N ASP A 245 1.94 -33.80 10.70
CA ASP A 245 2.92 -34.53 9.90
C ASP A 245 4.31 -34.28 10.47
N ILE A 246 5.22 -35.23 10.25
CA ILE A 246 6.62 -35.13 10.64
C ILE A 246 7.52 -35.77 9.60
N ARG A 247 8.65 -35.12 9.32
CA ARG A 247 9.63 -35.53 8.31
C ARG A 247 11.05 -35.28 8.79
#